data_6f0f0b0e4e572a9439ab990772ccb4b3
#
_entry.id   6f0f0b0e4e572a9439ab990772ccb4b3
#
_cell.length_a   1.000
_cell.length_b   1.000
_cell.length_c   1.000
_cell.angle_alpha   90.00
_cell.angle_beta   90.00
_cell.angle_gamma   90.00
#
_symmetry.space_group_name_H-M   'P 1'
#
loop_
_entity.id
_entity.type
_entity.pdbx_description
1 polymer ?
#
loop_
_entity_poly.entity_id
_entity_poly.type
_entity_poly.pdbx_seq_one_letter_code
_entity_poly.pdbx_strand_id
1 'polypeptide(L)'
;YGSMHETGHGLYEQGRPRNFDFQPVGHANGLGVHESQSRLWENQVGRSLEFCEWVLPLWQENFPENMQGVTAEDLWRAVNLVEPSLIRVEADEATYNLHIMIRYEVEKKLIAGDIEVDDLPDVWDDMYEEFLGIRSPNRTLGVLQDVHWSFGAFGYFPTYTLGNLYSAQLLAKAREDLPNHDEQIRRGEFGPLL
;
A
#
# COMPACT_ATOMS: atom_id res chain seq x y z
N TYR A 1 6.13 -7.45 3.70
CA TYR A 1 5.32 -6.71 2.72
C TYR A 1 6.06 -5.49 2.18
N GLY A 2 6.74 -4.68 2.99
CA GLY A 2 7.51 -3.53 2.51
C GLY A 2 8.52 -3.88 1.42
N SER A 3 9.23 -4.99 1.54
CA SER A 3 10.15 -5.46 0.48
C SER A 3 9.42 -5.82 -0.83
N MET A 4 8.19 -6.33 -0.75
CA MET A 4 7.36 -6.59 -1.94
C MET A 4 6.89 -5.29 -2.59
N HIS A 5 6.55 -4.30 -1.77
CA HIS A 5 6.21 -2.95 -2.22
C HIS A 5 7.35 -2.35 -3.06
N GLU A 6 8.56 -2.30 -2.50
CA GLU A 6 9.74 -1.77 -3.20
C GLU A 6 10.11 -2.62 -4.45
N THR A 7 9.90 -3.94 -4.36
CA THR A 7 10.08 -4.82 -5.53
C THR A 7 9.12 -4.47 -6.64
N GLY A 8 7.85 -4.17 -6.33
CA GLY A 8 6.85 -3.75 -7.30
C GLY A 8 7.26 -2.48 -8.06
N HIS A 9 7.79 -1.47 -7.35
CA HIS A 9 8.40 -0.29 -7.98
C HIS A 9 9.57 -0.66 -8.89
N GLY A 10 10.46 -1.53 -8.42
CA GLY A 10 11.62 -1.99 -9.18
C GLY A 10 11.25 -2.76 -10.45
N LEU A 11 10.28 -3.66 -10.38
CA LEU A 11 9.79 -4.43 -11.53
C LEU A 11 9.15 -3.53 -12.58
N TYR A 12 8.38 -2.52 -12.17
CA TYR A 12 7.83 -1.53 -13.08
C TYR A 12 8.93 -0.77 -13.84
N GLU A 13 9.93 -0.27 -13.13
CA GLU A 13 11.07 0.42 -13.75
C GLU A 13 11.86 -0.49 -14.70
N GLN A 14 12.05 -1.76 -14.35
CA GLN A 14 12.74 -2.74 -15.19
C GLN A 14 11.92 -3.15 -16.43
N GLY A 15 10.60 -3.16 -16.32
CA GLY A 15 9.68 -3.54 -17.40
C GLY A 15 9.46 -2.44 -18.44
N ARG A 16 9.93 -1.21 -18.22
CA ARG A 16 9.76 -0.12 -19.19
C ARG A 16 10.51 -0.39 -20.50
N PRO A 17 9.95 0.02 -21.66
CA PRO A 17 10.55 -0.24 -22.96
C PRO A 17 11.85 0.55 -23.16
N ARG A 18 12.98 -0.14 -23.23
CA ARG A 18 14.34 0.42 -23.32
C ARG A 18 14.60 1.22 -24.60
N ASN A 19 13.88 0.97 -25.68
CA ASN A 19 14.00 1.72 -26.93
C ASN A 19 13.58 3.19 -26.81
N PHE A 20 12.92 3.56 -25.70
CA PHE A 20 12.53 4.95 -25.41
C PHE A 20 13.33 5.55 -24.24
N ASP A 21 14.42 4.92 -23.81
CA ASP A 21 15.31 5.48 -22.80
C ASP A 21 15.74 6.90 -23.19
N PHE A 22 15.79 7.79 -22.20
CA PHE A 22 16.10 9.22 -22.35
C PHE A 22 15.05 10.06 -23.13
N GLN A 23 13.87 9.50 -23.41
CA GLN A 23 12.75 10.23 -24.01
C GLN A 23 11.60 10.30 -22.97
N PRO A 24 10.81 11.41 -22.96
CA PRO A 24 9.70 11.53 -22.01
C PRO A 24 8.69 10.39 -22.09
N VAL A 25 8.46 9.81 -23.26
CA VAL A 25 7.56 8.67 -23.47
C VAL A 25 8.07 7.37 -22.83
N GLY A 26 9.35 7.27 -22.56
CA GLY A 26 9.98 6.14 -21.88
C GLY A 26 9.99 6.27 -20.36
N HIS A 27 9.58 7.40 -19.81
CA HIS A 27 9.53 7.61 -18.35
C HIS A 27 8.30 6.94 -17.73
N ALA A 28 8.35 6.72 -16.42
CA ALA A 28 7.21 6.24 -15.66
C ALA A 28 5.99 7.17 -15.82
N ASN A 29 4.80 6.61 -15.98
CA ASN A 29 3.57 7.36 -16.26
C ASN A 29 2.91 7.89 -14.98
N GLY A 30 3.64 8.72 -14.24
CA GLY A 30 3.14 9.38 -13.04
C GLY A 30 3.15 8.49 -11.79
N LEU A 31 3.01 9.16 -10.63
CA LEU A 31 3.16 8.54 -9.32
C LEU A 31 2.08 7.51 -9.00
N GLY A 32 0.83 7.75 -9.41
CA GLY A 32 -0.29 6.83 -9.14
C GLY A 32 -0.14 5.49 -9.88
N VAL A 33 0.36 5.51 -11.12
CA VAL A 33 0.66 4.28 -11.87
C VAL A 33 1.87 3.56 -11.25
N HIS A 34 2.90 4.29 -10.88
CA HIS A 34 4.08 3.71 -10.22
C HIS A 34 3.71 3.04 -8.89
N GLU A 35 2.88 3.70 -8.06
CA GLU A 35 2.36 3.16 -6.81
C GLU A 35 1.41 1.97 -7.03
N SER A 36 0.71 1.92 -8.15
CA SER A 36 -0.15 0.77 -8.46
C SER A 36 0.63 -0.53 -8.62
N GLN A 37 1.88 -0.46 -9.07
CA GLN A 37 2.74 -1.63 -9.22
C GLN A 37 3.25 -2.12 -7.87
N SER A 38 3.64 -1.23 -6.97
CA SER A 38 4.00 -1.57 -5.60
C SER A 38 2.81 -2.20 -4.85
N ARG A 39 1.62 -1.58 -4.96
CA ARG A 39 0.40 -2.07 -4.32
C ARG A 39 -0.11 -3.38 -4.91
N LEU A 40 0.09 -3.62 -6.21
CA LEU A 40 -0.21 -4.90 -6.83
C LEU A 40 0.55 -6.04 -6.13
N TRP A 41 1.86 -5.87 -5.97
CA TRP A 41 2.70 -6.90 -5.35
C TRP A 41 2.52 -6.98 -3.84
N GLU A 42 2.41 -5.86 -3.14
CA GLU A 42 2.24 -5.81 -1.69
C GLU A 42 0.88 -6.37 -1.25
N ASN A 43 -0.20 -5.82 -1.81
CA ASN A 43 -1.56 -6.11 -1.34
C ASN A 43 -2.23 -7.21 -2.16
N GLN A 44 -2.32 -7.04 -3.48
CA GLN A 44 -3.13 -7.92 -4.32
C GLN A 44 -2.51 -9.32 -4.44
N VAL A 45 -1.19 -9.41 -4.56
CA VAL A 45 -0.46 -10.67 -4.57
C VAL A 45 -0.08 -11.10 -3.16
N GLY A 46 0.65 -10.25 -2.44
CA GLY A 46 1.29 -10.61 -1.17
C GLY A 46 0.32 -10.95 -0.03
N ARG A 47 -0.88 -10.37 -0.04
CA ARG A 47 -1.93 -10.67 0.95
C ARG A 47 -2.96 -11.68 0.45
N SER A 48 -2.77 -12.29 -0.71
CA SER A 48 -3.65 -13.34 -1.22
C SER A 48 -3.44 -14.67 -0.46
N LEU A 49 -4.47 -15.51 -0.42
CA LEU A 49 -4.35 -16.86 0.16
C LEU A 49 -3.33 -17.69 -0.61
N GLU A 50 -3.33 -17.57 -1.93
CA GLU A 50 -2.43 -18.27 -2.83
C GLU A 50 -0.95 -17.97 -2.52
N PHE A 51 -0.63 -16.72 -2.25
CA PHE A 51 0.71 -16.32 -1.83
C PHE A 51 1.04 -16.84 -0.43
N CYS A 52 0.08 -16.83 0.50
CA CYS A 52 0.27 -17.39 1.84
C CYS A 52 0.54 -18.91 1.77
N GLU A 53 -0.14 -19.64 0.88
CA GLU A 53 0.11 -21.06 0.65
C GLU A 53 1.52 -21.32 0.10
N TRP A 54 2.01 -20.47 -0.79
CA TRP A 54 3.36 -20.58 -1.34
C TRP A 54 4.46 -20.21 -0.34
N VAL A 55 4.29 -19.11 0.41
CA VAL A 55 5.35 -18.56 1.27
C VAL A 55 5.46 -19.29 2.60
N LEU A 56 4.37 -19.86 3.11
CA LEU A 56 4.33 -20.48 4.44
C LEU A 56 5.39 -21.57 4.65
N PRO A 57 5.62 -22.53 3.74
CA PRO A 57 6.69 -23.52 3.90
C PRO A 57 8.08 -22.90 4.04
N LEU A 58 8.34 -21.79 3.31
CA LEU A 58 9.61 -21.05 3.41
C LEU A 58 9.76 -20.38 4.80
N TRP A 59 8.67 -19.86 5.34
CA TRP A 59 8.68 -19.26 6.67
C TRP A 59 8.78 -20.30 7.78
N GLN A 60 8.15 -21.46 7.62
CA GLN A 60 8.29 -22.58 8.56
C GLN A 60 9.72 -23.12 8.61
N GLU A 61 10.41 -23.15 7.48
CA GLU A 61 11.83 -23.56 7.42
C GLU A 61 12.74 -22.53 8.11
N ASN A 62 12.51 -21.22 7.90
CA ASN A 62 13.37 -20.17 8.41
C ASN A 62 13.01 -19.70 9.83
N PHE A 63 11.75 -19.86 10.24
CA PHE A 63 11.21 -19.42 11.54
C PHE A 63 10.39 -20.54 12.20
N PRO A 64 10.97 -21.73 12.45
CA PRO A 64 10.23 -22.92 12.88
C PRO A 64 9.47 -22.73 14.20
N GLU A 65 10.05 -22.00 15.16
CA GLU A 65 9.40 -21.75 16.45
C GLU A 65 8.17 -20.86 16.34
N ASN A 66 8.24 -19.81 15.51
CA ASN A 66 7.17 -18.85 15.33
C ASN A 66 6.04 -19.37 14.43
N MET A 67 6.36 -20.26 13.49
CA MET A 67 5.42 -20.79 12.50
C MET A 67 4.91 -22.19 12.84
N GLN A 68 5.21 -22.71 14.03
CA GLN A 68 4.74 -24.04 14.45
C GLN A 68 3.22 -24.09 14.53
N GLY A 69 2.61 -24.96 13.74
CA GLY A 69 1.16 -25.17 13.71
C GLY A 69 0.36 -24.08 12.97
N VAL A 70 1.03 -23.06 12.41
CA VAL A 70 0.38 -22.02 11.60
C VAL A 70 -0.02 -22.61 10.24
N THR A 71 -1.25 -22.37 9.83
CA THR A 71 -1.76 -22.71 8.49
C THR A 71 -1.69 -21.50 7.55
N ALA A 72 -1.79 -21.73 6.25
CA ALA A 72 -1.84 -20.64 5.26
C ALA A 72 -3.09 -19.76 5.47
N GLU A 73 -4.20 -20.36 5.88
CA GLU A 73 -5.42 -19.62 6.19
C GLU A 73 -5.26 -18.74 7.44
N ASP A 74 -4.56 -19.21 8.47
CA ASP A 74 -4.26 -18.41 9.68
C ASP A 74 -3.38 -17.20 9.29
N LEU A 75 -2.36 -17.45 8.47
CA LEU A 75 -1.50 -16.39 7.96
C LEU A 75 -2.30 -15.38 7.13
N TRP A 76 -3.10 -15.86 6.20
CA TRP A 76 -3.96 -15.01 5.35
C TRP A 76 -4.94 -14.17 6.18
N ARG A 77 -5.59 -14.75 7.19
CA ARG A 77 -6.48 -14.02 8.09
C ARG A 77 -5.73 -12.96 8.90
N ALA A 78 -4.55 -13.30 9.40
CA ALA A 78 -3.75 -12.37 10.20
C ALA A 78 -3.30 -11.14 9.39
N VAL A 79 -2.88 -11.32 8.11
CA VAL A 79 -2.40 -10.20 7.29
C VAL A 79 -3.53 -9.38 6.66
N ASN A 80 -4.77 -9.87 6.72
CA ASN A 80 -5.97 -9.18 6.25
C ASN A 80 -6.92 -8.78 7.40
N LEU A 81 -6.43 -8.77 8.64
CA LEU A 81 -7.21 -8.27 9.78
C LEU A 81 -7.55 -6.79 9.55
N VAL A 82 -8.85 -6.46 9.65
CA VAL A 82 -9.34 -5.09 9.49
C VAL A 82 -9.59 -4.50 10.87
N GLU A 83 -8.82 -3.47 11.22
CA GLU A 83 -8.98 -2.71 12.46
C GLU A 83 -8.48 -1.28 12.32
N PRO A 84 -9.13 -0.28 12.93
CA PRO A 84 -8.60 1.07 12.95
C PRO A 84 -7.23 1.13 13.61
N SER A 85 -6.27 1.78 12.97
CA SER A 85 -4.91 1.94 13.47
C SER A 85 -4.44 3.39 13.35
N LEU A 86 -3.41 3.77 14.12
CA LEU A 86 -2.89 5.14 14.08
C LEU A 86 -1.94 5.36 12.89
N ILE A 87 -1.16 4.37 12.52
CA ILE A 87 -0.05 4.52 11.58
C ILE A 87 -0.49 4.10 10.18
N ARG A 88 -0.49 5.07 9.26
CA ARG A 88 -0.92 4.87 7.87
C ARG A 88 -0.19 3.73 7.16
N VAL A 89 1.13 3.67 7.27
CA VAL A 89 1.93 2.67 6.54
C VAL A 89 1.66 1.23 7.00
N GLU A 90 1.09 1.05 8.19
CA GLU A 90 0.73 -0.24 8.78
C GLU A 90 -0.77 -0.53 8.67
N ALA A 91 -1.56 0.42 8.16
CA ALA A 91 -3.01 0.27 8.05
C ALA A 91 -3.40 -0.87 7.10
N ASP A 92 -4.48 -1.56 7.44
CA ASP A 92 -5.08 -2.58 6.60
C ASP A 92 -5.64 -2.01 5.29
N GLU A 93 -5.91 -2.87 4.32
CA GLU A 93 -6.36 -2.45 2.98
C GLU A 93 -7.71 -1.71 3.02
N ALA A 94 -8.61 -2.05 3.93
CA ALA A 94 -9.93 -1.43 4.03
C ALA A 94 -9.86 -0.01 4.63
N THR A 95 -9.05 0.19 5.67
CA THR A 95 -8.94 1.50 6.36
C THR A 95 -7.87 2.40 5.76
N TYR A 96 -6.92 1.89 4.98
CA TYR A 96 -5.82 2.66 4.42
C TYR A 96 -6.26 3.94 3.69
N ASN A 97 -7.28 3.85 2.85
CA ASN A 97 -7.76 4.99 2.09
C ASN A 97 -8.39 6.08 2.98
N LEU A 98 -8.93 5.74 4.16
CA LEU A 98 -9.41 6.72 5.13
C LEU A 98 -8.26 7.58 5.64
N HIS A 99 -7.09 6.98 5.90
CA HIS A 99 -5.88 7.72 6.24
C HIS A 99 -5.48 8.74 5.15
N ILE A 100 -5.63 8.38 3.88
CA ILE A 100 -5.33 9.28 2.76
C ILE A 100 -6.36 10.41 2.68
N MET A 101 -7.64 10.10 2.86
CA MET A 101 -8.72 11.11 2.87
C MET A 101 -8.50 12.16 3.96
N ILE A 102 -8.13 11.74 5.18
CA ILE A 102 -7.79 12.64 6.28
C ILE A 102 -6.68 13.62 5.86
N ARG A 103 -5.57 13.11 5.33
CA ARG A 103 -4.43 13.93 4.89
C ARG A 103 -4.79 14.90 3.78
N TYR A 104 -5.58 14.45 2.84
CA TYR A 104 -6.06 15.28 1.73
C TYR A 104 -6.94 16.44 2.23
N GLU A 105 -7.89 16.16 3.12
CA GLU A 105 -8.76 17.20 3.68
C GLU A 105 -7.98 18.19 4.56
N VAL A 106 -7.02 17.71 5.34
CA VAL A 106 -6.13 18.56 6.14
C VAL A 106 -5.28 19.45 5.24
N GLU A 107 -4.64 18.90 4.19
CA GLU A 107 -3.86 19.69 3.22
C GLU A 107 -4.70 20.79 2.55
N LYS A 108 -5.93 20.46 2.15
CA LYS A 108 -6.85 21.46 1.56
C LYS A 108 -7.09 22.62 2.49
N LYS A 109 -7.38 22.36 3.77
CA LYS A 109 -7.61 23.39 4.77
C LYS A 109 -6.38 24.26 5.02
N LEU A 110 -5.18 23.63 5.09
CA LEU A 110 -3.90 24.35 5.25
C LEU A 110 -3.62 25.28 4.06
N ILE A 111 -3.73 24.78 2.84
CA ILE A 111 -3.44 25.53 1.62
C ILE A 111 -4.47 26.65 1.38
N ALA A 112 -5.73 26.42 1.77
CA ALA A 112 -6.78 27.43 1.70
C ALA A 112 -6.62 28.54 2.77
N GLY A 113 -5.82 28.29 3.82
CA GLY A 113 -5.70 29.20 4.98
C GLY A 113 -6.91 29.13 5.92
N ASP A 114 -7.66 28.02 5.88
CA ASP A 114 -8.80 27.80 6.76
C ASP A 114 -8.37 27.37 8.18
N ILE A 115 -7.14 26.90 8.32
CA ILE A 115 -6.50 26.54 9.59
C ILE A 115 -5.05 27.04 9.59
N GLU A 116 -4.56 27.37 10.78
CA GLU A 116 -3.15 27.69 11.00
C GLU A 116 -2.33 26.42 11.31
N VAL A 117 -1.01 26.50 11.18
CA VAL A 117 -0.12 25.35 11.45
C VAL A 117 -0.23 24.90 12.92
N ASP A 118 -0.47 25.84 13.83
CA ASP A 118 -0.62 25.54 15.26
C ASP A 118 -1.90 24.74 15.57
N ASP A 119 -2.94 24.86 14.74
CA ASP A 119 -4.21 24.11 14.88
C ASP A 119 -4.10 22.67 14.38
N LEU A 120 -3.05 22.38 13.60
CA LEU A 120 -2.92 21.14 12.84
C LEU A 120 -3.01 19.86 13.68
N PRO A 121 -2.41 19.77 14.90
CA PRO A 121 -2.54 18.57 15.73
C PRO A 121 -3.99 18.27 16.15
N ASP A 122 -4.75 19.29 16.51
CA ASP A 122 -6.13 19.15 16.97
C ASP A 122 -7.06 18.79 15.80
N VAL A 123 -6.91 19.46 14.66
CA VAL A 123 -7.65 19.14 13.42
C VAL A 123 -7.36 17.71 12.94
N TRP A 124 -6.10 17.27 13.05
CA TRP A 124 -5.72 15.91 12.74
C TRP A 124 -6.44 14.89 13.62
N ASP A 125 -6.40 15.09 14.92
CA ASP A 125 -7.03 14.19 15.89
C ASP A 125 -8.55 14.13 15.73
N ASP A 126 -9.20 15.28 15.48
CA ASP A 126 -10.64 15.33 15.22
C ASP A 126 -11.02 14.55 13.95
N MET A 127 -10.24 14.67 12.89
CA MET A 127 -10.47 13.90 11.66
C MET A 127 -10.20 12.41 11.85
N TYR A 128 -9.19 12.03 12.64
CA TYR A 128 -8.96 10.62 12.98
C TYR A 128 -10.12 10.03 13.78
N GLU A 129 -10.70 10.80 14.70
CA GLU A 129 -11.88 10.37 15.45
C GLU A 129 -13.11 10.24 14.54
N GLU A 130 -13.31 11.18 13.62
CA GLU A 130 -14.43 11.15 12.66
C GLU A 130 -14.35 9.97 11.71
N PHE A 131 -13.16 9.70 11.12
CA PHE A 131 -13.01 8.72 10.05
C PHE A 131 -12.69 7.30 10.57
N LEU A 132 -11.96 7.20 11.68
CA LEU A 132 -11.40 5.95 12.20
C LEU A 132 -11.88 5.61 13.63
N GLY A 133 -12.53 6.56 14.32
CA GLY A 133 -13.01 6.35 15.70
C GLY A 133 -11.91 6.32 16.76
N ILE A 134 -10.70 6.81 16.44
CA ILE A 134 -9.52 6.80 17.33
C ILE A 134 -8.86 8.18 17.35
N ARG A 135 -8.16 8.50 18.45
CA ARG A 135 -7.33 9.71 18.59
C ARG A 135 -5.88 9.33 18.87
N SER A 136 -4.94 10.14 18.38
CA SER A 136 -3.54 9.91 18.67
C SER A 136 -3.18 10.32 20.12
N PRO A 137 -2.37 9.52 20.83
CA PRO A 137 -1.96 9.85 22.19
C PRO A 137 -0.86 10.92 22.24
N ASN A 138 -0.21 11.21 21.13
CA ASN A 138 0.85 12.19 21.00
C ASN A 138 1.10 12.58 19.54
N ARG A 139 1.85 13.64 19.28
CA ARG A 139 2.14 14.16 17.94
C ARG A 139 2.94 13.20 17.07
N THR A 140 3.78 12.35 17.65
CA THR A 140 4.61 11.38 16.92
C THR A 140 3.76 10.29 16.26
N LEU A 141 2.75 9.79 16.98
CA LEU A 141 1.78 8.81 16.46
C LEU A 141 0.60 9.49 15.72
N GLY A 142 0.55 10.82 15.75
CA GLY A 142 -0.41 11.66 15.06
C GLY A 142 0.19 12.36 13.86
N VAL A 143 0.06 13.68 13.83
CA VAL A 143 0.41 14.56 12.70
C VAL A 143 1.87 14.47 12.22
N LEU A 144 2.79 14.03 13.07
CA LEU A 144 4.22 13.91 12.72
C LEU A 144 4.63 12.53 12.22
N GLN A 145 3.70 11.60 11.99
CA GLN A 145 4.02 10.25 11.56
C GLN A 145 4.53 10.15 10.11
N ASP A 146 4.16 11.11 9.26
CA ASP A 146 4.58 11.17 7.85
C ASP A 146 5.62 12.27 7.62
N VAL A 147 6.57 12.00 6.72
CA VAL A 147 7.64 12.93 6.38
C VAL A 147 7.29 13.89 5.24
N HIS A 148 6.18 13.68 4.54
CA HIS A 148 5.79 14.35 3.30
C HIS A 148 5.83 15.87 3.40
N TRP A 149 5.17 16.44 4.39
CA TRP A 149 5.13 17.90 4.57
C TRP A 149 6.48 18.49 4.93
N SER A 150 7.33 17.73 5.63
CA SER A 150 8.67 18.17 6.03
C SER A 150 9.60 18.47 4.85
N PHE A 151 9.41 17.81 3.71
CA PHE A 151 10.14 18.07 2.47
C PHE A 151 9.30 18.72 1.36
N GLY A 152 8.12 19.22 1.70
CA GLY A 152 7.29 20.02 0.79
C GLY A 152 6.45 19.22 -0.18
N ALA A 153 6.21 17.93 0.06
CA ALA A 153 5.39 17.07 -0.79
C ALA A 153 3.88 17.25 -0.52
N PHE A 154 3.36 18.44 -0.73
CA PHE A 154 1.94 18.71 -0.70
C PHE A 154 1.25 18.19 -1.96
N GLY A 155 0.01 17.65 -1.81
CA GLY A 155 -0.74 17.03 -2.90
C GLY A 155 -0.25 15.62 -3.27
N TYR A 156 0.67 15.03 -2.51
CA TYR A 156 1.23 13.71 -2.78
C TYR A 156 0.30 12.56 -2.35
N PHE A 157 -0.37 12.68 -1.21
CA PHE A 157 -1.13 11.60 -0.58
C PHE A 157 -2.20 10.94 -1.48
N PRO A 158 -2.93 11.65 -2.35
CA PRO A 158 -3.88 11.03 -3.28
C PRO A 158 -3.28 9.96 -4.19
N THR A 159 -1.97 10.03 -4.46
CA THR A 159 -1.21 9.02 -5.21
C THR A 159 -1.40 7.61 -4.65
N TYR A 160 -1.43 7.46 -3.35
CA TYR A 160 -1.60 6.17 -2.67
C TYR A 160 -2.97 5.55 -2.93
N THR A 161 -4.04 6.33 -2.83
CA THR A 161 -5.39 5.85 -3.16
C THR A 161 -5.53 5.51 -4.65
N LEU A 162 -4.97 6.34 -5.54
CA LEU A 162 -4.94 6.05 -6.98
C LEU A 162 -4.18 4.75 -7.26
N GLY A 163 -3.04 4.53 -6.58
CA GLY A 163 -2.28 3.30 -6.65
C GLY A 163 -3.11 2.08 -6.24
N ASN A 164 -3.84 2.16 -5.13
CA ASN A 164 -4.73 1.09 -4.67
C ASN A 164 -5.83 0.77 -5.69
N LEU A 165 -6.49 1.79 -6.25
CA LEU A 165 -7.56 1.62 -7.24
C LEU A 165 -7.03 1.02 -8.54
N TYR A 166 -5.89 1.51 -9.05
CA TYR A 166 -5.30 0.99 -10.27
C TYR A 166 -4.78 -0.44 -10.10
N SER A 167 -4.16 -0.77 -8.96
CA SER A 167 -3.68 -2.13 -8.68
C SER A 167 -4.83 -3.15 -8.70
N ALA A 168 -5.98 -2.82 -8.11
CA ALA A 168 -7.16 -3.68 -8.13
C ALA A 168 -7.70 -3.89 -9.56
N GLN A 169 -7.75 -2.82 -10.37
CA GLN A 169 -8.19 -2.91 -11.76
C GLN A 169 -7.22 -3.74 -12.61
N LEU A 170 -5.90 -3.54 -12.41
CA LEU A 170 -4.86 -4.29 -13.10
C LEU A 170 -4.94 -5.78 -12.76
N LEU A 171 -5.11 -6.13 -11.46
CA LEU A 171 -5.29 -7.52 -11.08
C LEU A 171 -6.56 -8.14 -11.67
N ALA A 172 -7.67 -7.42 -11.66
CA ALA A 172 -8.91 -7.90 -12.27
C ALA A 172 -8.68 -8.24 -13.75
N LYS A 173 -7.97 -7.36 -14.48
CA LYS A 173 -7.63 -7.61 -15.88
C LYS A 173 -6.62 -8.77 -16.06
N ALA A 174 -5.61 -8.84 -15.21
CA ALA A 174 -4.64 -9.93 -15.22
C ALA A 174 -5.32 -11.30 -15.05
N ARG A 175 -6.31 -11.41 -14.14
CA ARG A 175 -7.08 -12.65 -13.96
C ARG A 175 -7.92 -13.05 -15.16
N GLU A 176 -8.42 -12.09 -15.94
CA GLU A 176 -9.09 -12.38 -17.22
C GLU A 176 -8.12 -12.91 -18.27
N ASP A 177 -6.93 -12.32 -18.36
CA ASP A 177 -5.93 -12.67 -19.38
C ASP A 177 -5.09 -13.91 -19.01
N LEU A 178 -4.97 -14.22 -17.72
CA LEU A 178 -4.22 -15.33 -17.16
C LEU A 178 -5.15 -16.28 -16.38
N PRO A 179 -5.89 -17.16 -17.02
CA PRO A 179 -6.91 -18.00 -16.35
C PRO A 179 -6.35 -18.94 -15.27
N ASN A 180 -5.03 -19.17 -15.25
CA ASN A 180 -4.34 -19.96 -14.23
C ASN A 180 -3.60 -19.09 -13.19
N HIS A 181 -3.88 -17.79 -13.12
CA HIS A 181 -3.19 -16.84 -12.26
C HIS A 181 -3.05 -17.33 -10.81
N ASP A 182 -4.15 -17.70 -10.18
CA ASP A 182 -4.15 -18.10 -8.77
C ASP A 182 -3.28 -19.33 -8.52
N GLU A 183 -3.34 -20.33 -9.44
CA GLU A 183 -2.51 -21.54 -9.36
C GLU A 183 -1.02 -21.25 -9.62
N GLN A 184 -0.71 -20.30 -10.48
CA GLN A 184 0.66 -19.84 -10.73
C GLN A 184 1.25 -19.18 -9.48
N ILE A 185 0.49 -18.32 -8.78
CA ILE A 185 0.91 -17.73 -7.51
C ILE A 185 1.19 -18.82 -6.46
N ARG A 186 0.32 -19.84 -6.32
CA ARG A 186 0.52 -20.98 -5.40
C ARG A 186 1.83 -21.72 -5.64
N ARG A 187 2.31 -21.72 -6.87
CA ARG A 187 3.56 -22.39 -7.28
C ARG A 187 4.78 -21.48 -7.25
N GLY A 188 4.61 -20.18 -6.97
CA GLY A 188 5.68 -19.20 -7.09
C GLY A 188 6.07 -18.88 -8.54
N GLU A 189 5.18 -19.13 -9.49
CA GLU A 189 5.36 -18.86 -10.92
C GLU A 189 4.91 -17.44 -11.24
N PHE A 190 5.63 -16.42 -10.78
CA PHE A 190 5.26 -15.01 -10.93
C PHE A 190 5.51 -14.44 -12.34
N GLY A 191 6.32 -15.11 -13.16
CA GLY A 191 6.73 -14.64 -14.50
C GLY A 191 5.58 -14.19 -15.40
N PRO A 192 4.46 -14.93 -15.51
CA PRO A 192 3.33 -14.52 -16.35
C PRO A 192 2.64 -13.23 -15.94
N LEU A 193 2.77 -12.81 -14.67
CA LEU A 193 2.20 -11.56 -14.14
C LEU A 193 3.12 -10.35 -14.40
N LEU A 194 4.40 -10.57 -14.68
CA LEU A 194 5.40 -9.54 -15.03
C LEU A 194 5.21 -9.01 -16.44
#